data_b9ca6f7dadbe1a77b3d4b3e39ecf1d90
#
_entry.id   b9ca6f7dadbe1a77b3d4b3e39ecf1d90
#
_cell.length_a   1.000
_cell.length_b   1.000
_cell.length_c   1.000
_cell.angle_alpha   90.00
_cell.angle_beta   90.00
_cell.angle_gamma   90.00
#
_symmetry.space_group_name_H-M   'P 1'
#
loop_
_entity.id
_entity.type
_entity.pdbx_description
1 polymer ?
#
loop_
_entity_poly.entity_id
_entity_poly.type
_entity_poly.pdbx_seq_one_letter_code
_entity_poly.pdbx_strand_id
1 'polypeptide(L)'
;MTYNNYNMSRSYSNAHSNYSGLLVTAAFIGPGTVTTATLAGAQFGYGLMWALLFSVFATIVIQDMASRLGIVSQMGLAEALHKTISQPLLKLFMVLLVVSAIGIGNAAYEAGNITGAALGLASVTTYPLTNWLAVISIIAAIVLASGSIRLVERLLITLVMVMSVVFITAFVSSGPDLDALFSGMTQVNIDASNITMIIALIGTTIVPYNIFMQSSLLAKSGSQHHLLPQIKENRIKNVISFSIGGLITVAILSTAASTFFAQGLAANADNLALQLTPLLGDFATLFFAIGLFSAGLT
;
A
#
# COMPACT_ATOMS: atom_id res chain seq x y z
N MET A 1 30.76 25.05 -22.38
CA MET A 1 29.75 25.15 -21.27
C MET A 1 28.50 24.27 -21.43
N THR A 2 28.32 23.55 -22.51
CA THR A 2 27.12 22.73 -22.82
C THR A 2 27.20 21.29 -22.28
N TYR A 3 28.36 20.74 -21.97
CA TYR A 3 28.55 19.35 -21.52
C TYR A 3 28.20 19.13 -20.05
N ASN A 4 28.27 20.17 -19.21
CA ASN A 4 28.02 20.05 -17.76
C ASN A 4 26.52 20.10 -17.42
N ASN A 5 25.69 20.72 -18.27
CA ASN A 5 24.24 20.77 -18.07
C ASN A 5 23.53 19.44 -18.43
N TYR A 6 24.12 18.66 -19.35
CA TYR A 6 23.57 17.35 -19.75
C TYR A 6 23.75 16.28 -18.66
N ASN A 7 24.88 16.31 -17.95
CA ASN A 7 25.13 15.39 -16.85
C ASN A 7 24.36 15.74 -15.58
N MET A 8 24.10 17.03 -15.32
CA MET A 8 23.25 17.44 -14.20
C MET A 8 21.79 17.08 -14.43
N SER A 9 21.25 17.28 -15.64
CA SER A 9 19.87 16.89 -15.95
C SER A 9 19.66 15.37 -15.89
N ARG A 10 20.64 14.59 -16.29
CA ARG A 10 20.62 13.12 -16.22
C ARG A 10 20.71 12.62 -14.77
N SER A 11 21.51 13.27 -13.93
CA SER A 11 21.61 12.95 -12.50
C SER A 11 20.32 13.31 -11.74
N TYR A 12 19.69 14.44 -12.06
CA TYR A 12 18.38 14.81 -11.51
C TYR A 12 17.25 13.91 -11.99
N SER A 13 17.24 13.54 -13.27
CA SER A 13 16.25 12.61 -13.85
C SER A 13 16.36 11.21 -13.24
N ASN A 14 17.58 10.69 -13.07
CA ASN A 14 17.79 9.37 -12.48
C ASN A 14 17.49 9.33 -10.96
N ALA A 15 17.74 10.40 -10.23
CA ALA A 15 17.38 10.49 -8.82
C ALA A 15 15.84 10.49 -8.65
N HIS A 16 15.09 11.30 -9.39
CA HIS A 16 13.62 11.28 -9.35
C HIS A 16 13.02 9.95 -9.83
N SER A 17 13.63 9.30 -10.81
CA SER A 17 13.18 8.00 -11.32
C SER A 17 13.36 6.85 -10.31
N ASN A 18 14.42 6.86 -9.50
CA ASN A 18 14.66 5.83 -8.49
C ASN A 18 13.78 6.01 -7.24
N TYR A 19 13.49 7.25 -6.86
CA TYR A 19 12.60 7.54 -5.72
C TYR A 19 11.14 7.18 -6.01
N SER A 20 10.67 7.28 -7.25
CA SER A 20 9.28 6.97 -7.60
C SER A 20 8.88 5.52 -7.31
N GLY A 21 9.77 4.55 -7.52
CA GLY A 21 9.48 3.13 -7.25
C GLY A 21 9.33 2.83 -5.76
N LEU A 22 10.23 3.36 -4.92
CA LEU A 22 10.17 3.20 -3.47
C LEU A 22 8.97 3.93 -2.86
N LEU A 23 8.63 5.10 -3.38
CA LEU A 23 7.44 5.84 -2.95
C LEU A 23 6.15 5.06 -3.25
N VAL A 24 6.08 4.44 -4.43
CA VAL A 24 4.94 3.58 -4.81
C VAL A 24 4.86 2.36 -3.90
N THR A 25 6.00 1.75 -3.51
CA THR A 25 6.01 0.65 -2.54
C THR A 25 5.54 1.12 -1.16
N ALA A 26 5.98 2.29 -0.72
CA ALA A 26 5.57 2.88 0.55
C ALA A 26 4.06 3.16 0.57
N ALA A 27 3.52 3.71 -0.50
CA ALA A 27 2.09 3.98 -0.65
C ALA A 27 1.22 2.70 -0.74
N PHE A 28 1.83 1.54 -0.98
CA PHE A 28 1.11 0.26 -1.08
C PHE A 28 0.81 -0.35 0.29
N ILE A 29 1.66 -0.12 1.31
CA ILE A 29 1.52 -0.73 2.64
C ILE A 29 1.05 0.33 3.63
N GLY A 30 -0.26 0.58 3.65
CA GLY A 30 -0.90 1.44 4.64
C GLY A 30 -1.40 0.65 5.87
N PRO A 31 -1.89 1.35 6.93
CA PRO A 31 -2.47 0.71 8.12
C PRO A 31 -3.67 -0.18 7.76
N GLY A 32 -4.43 0.21 6.75
CA GLY A 32 -5.54 -0.61 6.24
C GLY A 32 -5.06 -1.97 5.73
N THR A 33 -3.94 -2.02 5.01
CA THR A 33 -3.34 -3.27 4.53
C THR A 33 -2.84 -4.11 5.71
N VAL A 34 -2.15 -3.50 6.69
CA VAL A 34 -1.66 -4.20 7.88
C VAL A 34 -2.83 -4.80 8.67
N THR A 35 -3.83 -3.99 8.99
CA THR A 35 -5.01 -4.43 9.77
C THR A 35 -5.80 -5.51 9.03
N THR A 36 -6.08 -5.31 7.73
CA THR A 36 -6.85 -6.28 6.94
C THR A 36 -6.10 -7.60 6.78
N ALA A 37 -4.79 -7.58 6.51
CA ALA A 37 -3.97 -8.78 6.41
C ALA A 37 -3.88 -9.52 7.76
N THR A 38 -3.75 -8.79 8.88
CA THR A 38 -3.78 -9.37 10.22
C THR A 38 -5.12 -10.02 10.52
N LEU A 39 -6.24 -9.34 10.26
CA LEU A 39 -7.58 -9.90 10.48
C LEU A 39 -7.86 -11.11 9.58
N ALA A 40 -7.42 -11.06 8.31
CA ALA A 40 -7.53 -12.18 7.38
C ALA A 40 -6.77 -13.41 7.89
N GLY A 41 -5.51 -13.23 8.31
CA GLY A 41 -4.71 -14.29 8.90
C GLY A 41 -5.29 -14.84 10.20
N ALA A 42 -5.77 -13.96 11.08
CA ALA A 42 -6.35 -14.34 12.36
C ALA A 42 -7.69 -15.08 12.25
N GLN A 43 -8.53 -14.73 11.28
CA GLN A 43 -9.87 -15.32 11.13
C GLN A 43 -9.89 -16.55 10.21
N PHE A 44 -9.05 -16.55 9.17
CA PHE A 44 -9.08 -17.56 8.10
C PHE A 44 -7.77 -18.34 7.96
N GLY A 45 -6.79 -18.11 8.85
CA GLY A 45 -5.47 -18.71 8.73
C GLY A 45 -4.83 -18.36 7.38
N TYR A 46 -4.35 -19.39 6.68
CA TYR A 46 -3.77 -19.24 5.34
C TYR A 46 -4.81 -19.32 4.22
N GLY A 47 -6.10 -19.54 4.51
CA GLY A 47 -7.14 -19.80 3.51
C GLY A 47 -7.40 -18.66 2.52
N LEU A 48 -7.00 -17.43 2.84
CA LEU A 48 -7.12 -16.26 1.96
C LEU A 48 -5.80 -15.83 1.29
N MET A 49 -4.75 -16.64 1.40
CA MET A 49 -3.44 -16.35 0.79
C MET A 49 -3.53 -16.19 -0.72
N TRP A 50 -4.36 -17.02 -1.39
CA TRP A 50 -4.60 -16.91 -2.83
C TRP A 50 -5.18 -15.54 -3.24
N ALA A 51 -6.12 -14.99 -2.43
CA ALA A 51 -6.73 -13.70 -2.71
C ALA A 51 -5.71 -12.56 -2.60
N LEU A 52 -4.81 -12.65 -1.62
CA LEU A 52 -3.70 -11.71 -1.48
C LEU A 52 -2.74 -11.79 -2.68
N LEU A 53 -2.31 -12.98 -3.09
CA LEU A 53 -1.43 -13.15 -4.25
C LEU A 53 -2.10 -12.68 -5.54
N PHE A 54 -3.39 -13.00 -5.72
CA PHE A 54 -4.18 -12.50 -6.85
C PHE A 54 -4.21 -10.97 -6.87
N SER A 55 -4.43 -10.32 -5.72
CA SER A 55 -4.51 -8.86 -5.64
C SER A 55 -3.16 -8.19 -5.95
N VAL A 56 -2.05 -8.76 -5.49
CA VAL A 56 -0.69 -8.28 -5.83
C VAL A 56 -0.42 -8.42 -7.32
N PHE A 57 -0.73 -9.58 -7.92
CA PHE A 57 -0.59 -9.79 -9.36
C PHE A 57 -1.45 -8.82 -10.16
N ALA A 58 -2.73 -8.67 -9.81
CA ALA A 58 -3.64 -7.75 -10.47
C ALA A 58 -3.14 -6.29 -10.36
N THR A 59 -2.61 -5.89 -9.20
CA THR A 59 -2.02 -4.56 -9.02
C THR A 59 -0.84 -4.34 -9.95
N ILE A 60 0.08 -5.30 -10.06
CA ILE A 60 1.23 -5.21 -10.98
C ILE A 60 0.76 -4.99 -12.42
N VAL A 61 -0.24 -5.75 -12.86
CA VAL A 61 -0.79 -5.64 -14.22
C VAL A 61 -1.46 -4.28 -14.45
N ILE A 62 -2.33 -3.86 -13.53
CA ILE A 62 -3.06 -2.59 -13.65
C ILE A 62 -2.09 -1.39 -13.62
N GLN A 63 -1.09 -1.43 -12.76
CA GLN A 63 -0.07 -0.37 -12.67
C GLN A 63 0.84 -0.33 -13.91
N ASP A 64 1.18 -1.49 -14.49
CA ASP A 64 1.91 -1.54 -15.77
C ASP A 64 1.06 -0.92 -16.91
N MET A 65 -0.25 -1.21 -16.95
CA MET A 65 -1.16 -0.60 -17.91
C MET A 65 -1.27 0.93 -17.73
N ALA A 66 -1.41 1.40 -16.50
CA ALA A 66 -1.45 2.84 -16.18
C ALA A 66 -0.14 3.54 -16.55
N SER A 67 1.00 2.89 -16.28
CA SER A 67 2.33 3.39 -16.65
C SER A 67 2.47 3.54 -18.17
N ARG A 68 2.09 2.51 -18.92
CA ARG A 68 2.12 2.53 -20.39
C ARG A 68 1.22 3.60 -20.97
N LEU A 69 0.00 3.74 -20.41
CA LEU A 69 -0.92 4.78 -20.83
C LEU A 69 -0.26 6.15 -20.68
N GLY A 70 0.28 6.48 -19.49
CA GLY A 70 0.94 7.75 -19.24
C GLY A 70 2.11 8.02 -20.19
N ILE A 71 3.00 7.03 -20.36
CA ILE A 71 4.20 7.16 -21.21
C ILE A 71 3.82 7.36 -22.67
N VAL A 72 2.91 6.52 -23.21
CA VAL A 72 2.60 6.50 -24.64
C VAL A 72 1.67 7.63 -25.05
N SER A 73 0.59 7.85 -24.27
CA SER A 73 -0.41 8.85 -24.62
C SER A 73 -0.05 10.26 -24.16
N GLN A 74 0.93 10.40 -23.27
CA GLN A 74 1.29 11.66 -22.60
C GLN A 74 0.07 12.30 -21.88
N MET A 75 -0.88 11.46 -21.45
CA MET A 75 -2.11 11.83 -20.76
C MET A 75 -2.27 11.02 -19.48
N GLY A 76 -2.81 11.64 -18.45
CA GLY A 76 -3.28 10.90 -17.27
C GLY A 76 -4.51 10.05 -17.60
N LEU A 77 -4.77 9.01 -16.80
CA LEU A 77 -5.89 8.08 -17.00
C LEU A 77 -7.24 8.81 -17.11
N ALA A 78 -7.52 9.78 -16.23
CA ALA A 78 -8.77 10.55 -16.28
C ALA A 78 -8.92 11.35 -17.57
N GLU A 79 -7.84 11.97 -18.06
CA GLU A 79 -7.82 12.71 -19.32
C GLU A 79 -8.03 11.79 -20.51
N ALA A 80 -7.35 10.64 -20.54
CA ALA A 80 -7.49 9.65 -21.59
C ALA A 80 -8.93 9.12 -21.67
N LEU A 81 -9.54 8.77 -20.53
CA LEU A 81 -10.94 8.35 -20.46
C LEU A 81 -11.89 9.44 -20.99
N HIS A 82 -11.69 10.69 -20.57
CA HIS A 82 -12.52 11.81 -20.99
C HIS A 82 -12.43 12.08 -22.50
N LYS A 83 -11.26 11.87 -23.13
CA LYS A 83 -11.06 12.04 -24.58
C LYS A 83 -11.62 10.87 -25.39
N THR A 84 -11.52 9.64 -24.86
CA THR A 84 -11.89 8.43 -25.61
C THR A 84 -13.41 8.20 -25.66
N ILE A 85 -14.13 8.62 -24.60
CA ILE A 85 -15.57 8.41 -24.49
C ILE A 85 -16.33 9.56 -25.17
N SER A 86 -16.98 9.25 -26.29
CA SER A 86 -17.74 10.24 -27.07
C SER A 86 -19.21 10.36 -26.66
N GLN A 87 -19.81 9.28 -26.11
CA GLN A 87 -21.20 9.27 -25.70
C GLN A 87 -21.43 10.09 -24.43
N PRO A 88 -22.31 11.12 -24.42
CA PRO A 88 -22.44 12.04 -23.29
C PRO A 88 -22.89 11.37 -21.99
N LEU A 89 -23.81 10.42 -22.06
CA LEU A 89 -24.31 9.70 -20.87
C LEU A 89 -23.21 8.79 -20.26
N LEU A 90 -22.49 8.05 -21.11
CA LEU A 90 -21.37 7.21 -20.67
C LEU A 90 -20.22 8.06 -20.10
N LYS A 91 -19.96 9.21 -20.72
CA LYS A 91 -18.96 10.17 -20.25
C LYS A 91 -19.32 10.73 -18.87
N LEU A 92 -20.57 11.12 -18.66
CA LEU A 92 -21.05 11.58 -17.36
C LEU A 92 -20.89 10.48 -16.29
N PHE A 93 -21.29 9.25 -16.60
CA PHE A 93 -21.17 8.10 -15.71
C PHE A 93 -19.69 7.84 -15.35
N MET A 94 -18.79 7.86 -16.34
CA MET A 94 -17.35 7.70 -16.10
C MET A 94 -16.75 8.82 -15.26
N VAL A 95 -17.15 10.08 -15.49
CA VAL A 95 -16.69 11.20 -14.66
C VAL A 95 -17.17 11.02 -13.21
N LEU A 96 -18.42 10.63 -13.00
CA LEU A 96 -18.94 10.35 -11.66
C LEU A 96 -18.19 9.21 -10.97
N LEU A 97 -17.89 8.12 -11.69
CA LEU A 97 -17.08 7.02 -11.15
C LEU A 97 -15.66 7.47 -10.75
N VAL A 98 -14.98 8.23 -11.62
CA VAL A 98 -13.64 8.75 -11.35
C VAL A 98 -13.64 9.70 -10.16
N VAL A 99 -14.60 10.64 -10.11
CA VAL A 99 -14.73 11.58 -9.00
C VAL A 99 -15.05 10.85 -7.70
N SER A 100 -15.93 9.84 -7.75
CA SER A 100 -16.24 9.02 -6.57
C SER A 100 -15.02 8.20 -6.12
N ALA A 101 -14.30 7.57 -7.04
CA ALA A 101 -13.12 6.78 -6.71
C ALA A 101 -11.99 7.64 -6.11
N ILE A 102 -11.75 8.84 -6.67
CA ILE A 102 -10.70 9.74 -6.19
C ILE A 102 -11.17 10.53 -4.96
N GLY A 103 -12.41 11.03 -4.94
CA GLY A 103 -12.93 11.85 -3.83
C GLY A 103 -13.31 10.97 -2.63
N ILE A 104 -14.37 10.17 -2.78
CA ILE A 104 -14.90 9.34 -1.69
C ILE A 104 -13.93 8.23 -1.32
N GLY A 105 -13.32 7.57 -2.31
CA GLY A 105 -12.35 6.51 -2.10
C GLY A 105 -11.14 6.99 -1.30
N ASN A 106 -10.51 8.10 -1.71
CA ASN A 106 -9.35 8.64 -0.97
C ASN A 106 -9.73 9.14 0.42
N ALA A 107 -10.90 9.75 0.58
CA ALA A 107 -11.36 10.15 1.92
C ALA A 107 -11.54 8.94 2.84
N ALA A 108 -12.06 7.82 2.33
CA ALA A 108 -12.18 6.58 3.10
C ALA A 108 -10.81 5.97 3.43
N TYR A 109 -9.86 5.97 2.49
CA TYR A 109 -8.49 5.51 2.74
C TYR A 109 -7.80 6.37 3.79
N GLU A 110 -7.89 7.70 3.68
CA GLU A 110 -7.26 8.62 4.63
C GLU A 110 -7.87 8.50 6.03
N ALA A 111 -9.19 8.33 6.13
CA ALA A 111 -9.84 8.04 7.40
C ALA A 111 -9.32 6.73 8.01
N GLY A 112 -9.09 5.69 7.19
CA GLY A 112 -8.46 4.43 7.59
C GLY A 112 -7.02 4.63 8.07
N ASN A 113 -6.23 5.42 7.35
CA ASN A 113 -4.84 5.74 7.68
C ASN A 113 -4.74 6.47 9.02
N ILE A 114 -5.50 7.54 9.19
CA ILE A 114 -5.53 8.32 10.45
C ILE A 114 -6.01 7.46 11.62
N THR A 115 -7.05 6.63 11.40
CA THR A 115 -7.58 5.72 12.43
C THR A 115 -6.56 4.66 12.80
N GLY A 116 -5.88 4.05 11.84
CA GLY A 116 -4.84 3.06 12.08
C GLY A 116 -3.67 3.64 12.88
N ALA A 117 -3.18 4.83 12.49
CA ALA A 117 -2.14 5.53 13.22
C ALA A 117 -2.55 5.88 14.66
N ALA A 118 -3.80 6.32 14.84
CA ALA A 118 -4.36 6.64 16.14
C ALA A 118 -4.51 5.40 17.04
N LEU A 119 -4.96 4.27 16.48
CA LEU A 119 -5.02 2.98 17.20
C LEU A 119 -3.63 2.54 17.65
N GLY A 120 -2.61 2.70 16.79
CA GLY A 120 -1.22 2.41 17.17
C GLY A 120 -0.80 3.18 18.40
N LEU A 121 -1.01 4.50 18.44
CA LEU A 121 -0.63 5.33 19.59
C LEU A 121 -1.52 5.11 20.82
N ALA A 122 -2.82 4.85 20.62
CA ALA A 122 -3.73 4.54 21.72
C ALA A 122 -3.37 3.24 22.43
N SER A 123 -2.82 2.24 21.72
CA SER A 123 -2.42 0.96 22.31
C SER A 123 -1.24 1.05 23.29
N VAL A 124 -0.43 2.11 23.21
CA VAL A 124 0.76 2.33 24.09
C VAL A 124 0.58 3.49 25.06
N THR A 125 -0.58 4.14 25.05
CA THR A 125 -0.85 5.31 25.89
C THR A 125 -2.20 5.15 26.59
N THR A 126 -2.41 5.92 27.66
CA THR A 126 -3.68 5.95 28.41
C THR A 126 -4.70 6.93 27.83
N TYR A 127 -4.34 7.66 26.75
CA TYR A 127 -5.22 8.65 26.15
C TYR A 127 -6.25 7.99 25.22
N PRO A 128 -7.50 8.50 25.20
CA PRO A 128 -8.55 7.96 24.33
C PRO A 128 -8.22 8.15 22.85
N LEU A 129 -8.71 7.22 22.03
CA LEU A 129 -8.50 7.19 20.57
C LEU A 129 -8.86 8.53 19.89
N THR A 130 -9.93 9.19 20.35
CA THR A 130 -10.39 10.49 19.80
C THR A 130 -9.34 11.59 19.89
N ASN A 131 -8.54 11.59 20.96
CA ASN A 131 -7.48 12.59 21.11
C ASN A 131 -6.36 12.35 20.08
N TRP A 132 -5.99 11.09 19.86
CA TRP A 132 -4.99 10.73 18.86
C TRP A 132 -5.45 10.98 17.44
N LEU A 133 -6.74 10.73 17.13
CA LEU A 133 -7.33 11.10 15.84
C LEU A 133 -7.17 12.60 15.57
N ALA A 134 -7.48 13.46 16.53
CA ALA A 134 -7.33 14.90 16.38
C ALA A 134 -5.85 15.31 16.20
N VAL A 135 -4.96 14.78 17.04
CA VAL A 135 -3.52 15.11 16.99
C VAL A 135 -2.91 14.70 15.66
N ILE A 136 -3.19 13.48 15.17
CA ILE A 136 -2.65 12.98 13.90
C ILE A 136 -3.19 13.78 12.72
N SER A 137 -4.50 14.09 12.71
CA SER A 137 -5.10 14.93 11.66
C SER A 137 -4.45 16.32 11.60
N ILE A 138 -4.16 16.94 12.76
CA ILE A 138 -3.47 18.23 12.80
C ILE A 138 -2.02 18.09 12.29
N ILE A 139 -1.29 17.05 12.70
CA ILE A 139 0.08 16.79 12.24
C ILE A 139 0.09 16.60 10.72
N ALA A 140 -0.80 15.77 10.18
CA ALA A 140 -0.92 15.54 8.75
C ALA A 140 -1.22 16.85 7.99
N ALA A 141 -2.14 17.67 8.50
CA ALA A 141 -2.47 18.98 7.93
C ALA A 141 -1.26 19.94 7.92
N ILE A 142 -0.49 20.00 9.01
CA ILE A 142 0.72 20.82 9.13
C ILE A 142 1.79 20.34 8.15
N VAL A 143 2.02 19.03 8.05
CA VAL A 143 2.99 18.44 7.14
C VAL A 143 2.61 18.73 5.68
N LEU A 144 1.35 18.59 5.32
CA LEU A 144 0.83 18.94 4.00
C LEU A 144 1.01 20.44 3.72
N ALA A 145 0.69 21.30 4.68
CA ALA A 145 0.82 22.77 4.54
C ALA A 145 2.28 23.22 4.43
N SER A 146 3.25 22.46 4.96
CA SER A 146 4.68 22.77 4.89
C SER A 146 5.26 22.71 3.47
N GLY A 147 4.58 22.00 2.55
CA GLY A 147 5.00 21.83 1.16
C GLY A 147 6.34 21.10 0.97
N SER A 148 6.92 20.54 2.04
CA SER A 148 8.23 19.87 1.98
C SER A 148 8.09 18.38 1.60
N ILE A 149 7.82 18.10 0.33
CA ILE A 149 7.66 16.75 -0.21
C ILE A 149 8.86 15.84 0.14
N ARG A 150 10.08 16.36 0.10
CA ARG A 150 11.30 15.55 0.37
C ARG A 150 11.40 15.04 1.81
N LEU A 151 10.96 15.82 2.80
CA LEU A 151 10.97 15.40 4.21
C LEU A 151 9.97 14.27 4.41
N VAL A 152 8.76 14.47 3.91
CA VAL A 152 7.69 13.48 3.94
C VAL A 152 8.17 12.17 3.32
N GLU A 153 8.66 12.22 2.08
CA GLU A 153 9.12 11.07 1.31
C GLU A 153 10.21 10.26 2.06
N ARG A 154 11.21 10.92 2.63
CA ARG A 154 12.26 10.23 3.41
C ARG A 154 11.72 9.57 4.68
N LEU A 155 10.87 10.26 5.40
CA LEU A 155 10.22 9.72 6.59
C LEU A 155 9.42 8.46 6.24
N LEU A 156 8.56 8.54 5.21
CA LEU A 156 7.72 7.45 4.75
C LEU A 156 8.53 6.21 4.36
N ILE A 157 9.55 6.37 3.53
CA ILE A 157 10.42 5.27 3.10
C ILE A 157 11.11 4.63 4.31
N THR A 158 11.65 5.43 5.23
CA THR A 158 12.33 4.92 6.42
C THR A 158 11.38 4.12 7.30
N LEU A 159 10.17 4.64 7.53
CA LEU A 159 9.16 4.01 8.38
C LEU A 159 8.65 2.69 7.77
N VAL A 160 8.40 2.66 6.47
CA VAL A 160 8.02 1.42 5.77
C VAL A 160 9.14 0.40 5.79
N MET A 161 10.40 0.81 5.64
CA MET A 161 11.55 -0.11 5.76
C MET A 161 11.63 -0.73 7.16
N VAL A 162 11.49 0.07 8.22
CA VAL A 162 11.48 -0.43 9.61
C VAL A 162 10.35 -1.43 9.80
N MET A 163 9.12 -1.08 9.41
CA MET A 163 7.97 -1.96 9.50
C MET A 163 8.19 -3.27 8.71
N SER A 164 8.75 -3.18 7.50
CA SER A 164 9.03 -4.34 6.66
C SER A 164 9.99 -5.31 7.34
N VAL A 165 11.07 -4.81 7.92
CA VAL A 165 12.04 -5.63 8.66
C VAL A 165 11.38 -6.29 9.87
N VAL A 166 10.56 -5.55 10.63
CA VAL A 166 9.85 -6.09 11.80
C VAL A 166 8.92 -7.23 11.38
N PHE A 167 8.07 -7.04 10.37
CA PHE A 167 7.12 -8.09 9.96
C PHE A 167 7.79 -9.29 9.31
N ILE A 168 8.82 -9.11 8.50
CA ILE A 168 9.58 -10.25 7.93
C ILE A 168 10.26 -11.04 9.04
N THR A 169 10.87 -10.35 10.01
CA THR A 169 11.52 -11.03 11.13
C THR A 169 10.48 -11.73 12.03
N ALA A 170 9.33 -11.09 12.28
CA ALA A 170 8.23 -11.71 13.01
C ALA A 170 7.69 -12.96 12.31
N PHE A 171 7.56 -12.93 10.97
CA PHE A 171 7.18 -14.10 10.18
C PHE A 171 8.14 -15.27 10.39
N VAL A 172 9.44 -15.04 10.30
CA VAL A 172 10.44 -16.10 10.53
C VAL A 172 10.38 -16.62 11.97
N SER A 173 10.20 -15.74 12.95
CA SER A 173 10.15 -16.10 14.37
C SER A 173 8.85 -16.78 14.79
N SER A 174 7.74 -16.55 14.08
CA SER A 174 6.44 -17.14 14.39
C SER A 174 6.33 -18.63 14.03
N GLY A 175 7.33 -19.20 13.33
CA GLY A 175 7.33 -20.59 12.92
C GLY A 175 6.14 -20.93 11.99
N PRO A 176 6.01 -20.28 10.83
CA PRO A 176 4.86 -20.45 9.95
C PRO A 176 4.77 -21.89 9.44
N ASP A 177 3.56 -22.42 9.36
CA ASP A 177 3.28 -23.69 8.70
C ASP A 177 3.38 -23.50 7.17
N LEU A 178 4.49 -23.93 6.60
CA LEU A 178 4.77 -23.76 5.18
C LEU A 178 3.83 -24.60 4.30
N ASP A 179 3.42 -25.79 4.76
CA ASP A 179 2.50 -26.65 4.00
C ASP A 179 1.12 -26.01 3.93
N ALA A 180 0.61 -25.49 5.04
CA ALA A 180 -0.63 -24.74 5.09
C ALA A 180 -0.57 -23.44 4.27
N LEU A 181 0.59 -22.75 4.28
CA LEU A 181 0.82 -21.53 3.49
C LEU A 181 0.77 -21.83 1.98
N PHE A 182 1.48 -22.87 1.50
CA PHE A 182 1.45 -23.28 0.08
C PHE A 182 0.07 -23.81 -0.33
N SER A 183 -0.60 -24.55 0.53
CA SER A 183 -1.97 -24.98 0.31
C SER A 183 -2.93 -23.80 0.15
N GLY A 184 -2.82 -22.79 1.02
CA GLY A 184 -3.62 -21.57 0.95
C GLY A 184 -3.36 -20.69 -0.30
N MET A 185 -2.20 -20.83 -0.94
CA MET A 185 -1.91 -20.16 -2.21
C MET A 185 -2.65 -20.79 -3.40
N THR A 186 -2.96 -22.08 -3.33
CA THR A 186 -3.50 -22.85 -4.47
C THR A 186 -4.98 -23.20 -4.31
N GLN A 187 -5.48 -23.26 -3.08
CA GLN A 187 -6.87 -23.61 -2.81
C GLN A 187 -7.74 -22.34 -2.76
N VAL A 188 -8.51 -22.15 -3.82
CA VAL A 188 -9.46 -21.01 -3.91
C VAL A 188 -10.77 -21.47 -3.24
N ASN A 189 -11.11 -20.83 -2.14
CA ASN A 189 -12.40 -20.99 -1.48
C ASN A 189 -13.10 -19.65 -1.33
N ILE A 190 -14.33 -19.56 -1.86
CA ILE A 190 -15.15 -18.34 -1.81
C ILE A 190 -16.53 -18.74 -1.28
N ASP A 191 -16.89 -18.19 -0.13
CA ASP A 191 -18.17 -18.42 0.51
C ASP A 191 -18.70 -17.12 1.17
N ALA A 192 -19.92 -17.20 1.71
CA ALA A 192 -20.56 -16.04 2.32
C ALA A 192 -19.82 -15.52 3.58
N SER A 193 -19.02 -16.37 4.24
CA SER A 193 -18.31 -15.99 5.46
C SER A 193 -17.01 -15.21 5.16
N ASN A 194 -16.37 -15.46 4.01
CA ASN A 194 -15.06 -14.90 3.68
C ASN A 194 -15.08 -13.84 2.58
N ILE A 195 -16.17 -13.71 1.82
CA ILE A 195 -16.25 -12.79 0.66
C ILE A 195 -15.93 -11.33 1.03
N THR A 196 -16.40 -10.86 2.17
CA THR A 196 -16.13 -9.49 2.65
C THR A 196 -14.64 -9.28 2.91
N MET A 197 -13.97 -10.27 3.51
CA MET A 197 -12.53 -10.20 3.76
C MET A 197 -11.71 -10.30 2.46
N ILE A 198 -12.15 -11.11 1.50
CA ILE A 198 -11.55 -11.18 0.16
C ILE A 198 -11.61 -9.81 -0.52
N ILE A 199 -12.80 -9.17 -0.53
CA ILE A 199 -12.98 -7.84 -1.11
C ILE A 199 -12.12 -6.81 -0.37
N ALA A 200 -12.02 -6.89 0.95
CA ALA A 200 -11.18 -6.00 1.74
C ALA A 200 -9.69 -6.17 1.39
N LEU A 201 -9.17 -7.41 1.31
CA LEU A 201 -7.78 -7.68 0.90
C LEU A 201 -7.47 -7.14 -0.50
N ILE A 202 -8.36 -7.37 -1.46
CA ILE A 202 -8.22 -6.86 -2.82
C ILE A 202 -8.28 -5.33 -2.82
N GLY A 203 -9.24 -4.75 -2.09
CA GLY A 203 -9.46 -3.30 -2.03
C GLY A 203 -8.31 -2.53 -1.41
N THR A 204 -7.70 -3.04 -0.33
CA THR A 204 -6.52 -2.40 0.29
C THR A 204 -5.26 -2.48 -0.57
N THR A 205 -5.23 -3.35 -1.56
CA THR A 205 -4.09 -3.59 -2.45
C THR A 205 -4.24 -2.84 -3.77
N ILE A 206 -5.42 -2.89 -4.41
CA ILE A 206 -5.72 -2.19 -5.66
C ILE A 206 -6.31 -0.82 -5.33
N VAL A 207 -5.44 0.16 -5.13
CA VAL A 207 -5.83 1.50 -4.68
C VAL A 207 -6.03 2.42 -5.89
N PRO A 208 -7.24 2.97 -6.12
CA PRO A 208 -7.54 3.76 -7.32
C PRO A 208 -6.63 4.99 -7.50
N TYR A 209 -6.36 5.76 -6.44
CA TYR A 209 -5.54 6.96 -6.56
C TYR A 209 -4.12 6.68 -7.07
N ASN A 210 -3.53 5.54 -6.72
CA ASN A 210 -2.21 5.14 -7.20
C ASN A 210 -2.19 4.95 -8.72
N ILE A 211 -3.26 4.40 -9.29
CA ILE A 211 -3.41 4.18 -10.73
C ILE A 211 -3.47 5.52 -11.47
N PHE A 212 -4.30 6.44 -10.97
CA PHE A 212 -4.42 7.79 -11.56
C PHE A 212 -3.13 8.60 -11.40
N MET A 213 -2.51 8.53 -10.22
CA MET A 213 -1.24 9.22 -9.94
C MET A 213 -0.11 8.71 -10.84
N GLN A 214 0.05 7.38 -10.94
CA GLN A 214 1.08 6.75 -11.77
C GLN A 214 1.00 7.20 -13.23
N SER A 215 -0.19 7.14 -13.83
CA SER A 215 -0.40 7.57 -15.21
C SER A 215 -0.11 9.06 -15.40
N SER A 216 -0.55 9.90 -14.46
CA SER A 216 -0.37 11.36 -14.55
C SER A 216 1.08 11.80 -14.36
N LEU A 217 1.82 11.15 -13.45
CA LEU A 217 3.25 11.44 -13.23
C LEU A 217 4.08 11.08 -14.47
N LEU A 218 3.81 9.90 -15.06
CA LEU A 218 4.54 9.44 -16.23
C LEU A 218 4.16 10.21 -17.50
N ALA A 219 2.92 10.72 -17.60
CA ALA A 219 2.52 11.61 -18.69
C ALA A 219 3.34 12.91 -18.72
N LYS A 220 3.71 13.43 -17.55
CA LYS A 220 4.50 14.68 -17.43
C LYS A 220 6.01 14.47 -17.60
N SER A 221 6.52 13.28 -17.32
CA SER A 221 7.96 12.98 -17.32
C SER A 221 8.44 12.30 -18.62
N GLY A 222 7.53 11.84 -19.46
CA GLY A 222 7.84 11.04 -20.65
C GLY A 222 8.51 11.86 -21.75
N SER A 223 9.69 11.40 -22.20
CA SER A 223 10.31 11.86 -23.45
C SER A 223 9.84 11.01 -24.60
N GLN A 224 9.35 11.62 -25.68
CA GLN A 224 8.89 10.86 -26.86
C GLN A 224 9.99 10.08 -27.59
N HIS A 225 11.25 10.37 -27.30
CA HIS A 225 12.38 9.78 -28.04
C HIS A 225 12.81 8.36 -27.56
N HIS A 226 12.35 7.89 -26.39
CA HIS A 226 12.79 6.59 -25.83
C HIS A 226 11.65 5.83 -25.12
N LEU A 227 10.51 5.67 -25.79
CA LEU A 227 9.31 5.06 -25.18
C LEU A 227 9.53 3.61 -24.69
N LEU A 228 10.11 2.74 -25.54
CA LEU A 228 10.31 1.33 -25.19
C LEU A 228 11.23 1.12 -23.97
N PRO A 229 12.40 1.78 -23.87
CA PRO A 229 13.23 1.72 -22.68
C PRO A 229 12.51 2.20 -21.42
N GLN A 230 11.75 3.30 -21.50
CA GLN A 230 10.98 3.84 -20.37
C GLN A 230 9.90 2.86 -19.90
N ILE A 231 9.15 2.25 -20.81
CA ILE A 231 8.13 1.25 -20.48
C ILE A 231 8.77 0.06 -19.77
N LYS A 232 9.89 -0.47 -20.31
CA LYS A 232 10.61 -1.60 -19.71
C LYS A 232 11.12 -1.29 -18.30
N GLU A 233 11.71 -0.12 -18.12
CA GLU A 233 12.24 0.33 -16.84
C GLU A 233 11.11 0.47 -15.79
N ASN A 234 10.01 1.15 -16.15
CA ASN A 234 8.87 1.31 -15.24
C ASN A 234 8.20 -0.03 -14.92
N ARG A 235 8.09 -0.94 -15.88
CA ARG A 235 7.59 -2.29 -15.63
C ARG A 235 8.43 -3.02 -14.59
N ILE A 236 9.76 -3.02 -14.73
CA ILE A 236 10.65 -3.67 -13.77
C ILE A 236 10.50 -3.04 -12.39
N LYS A 237 10.44 -1.71 -12.30
CA LYS A 237 10.22 -1.00 -11.04
C LYS A 237 8.88 -1.39 -10.40
N ASN A 238 7.80 -1.40 -11.15
CA ASN A 238 6.48 -1.80 -10.66
C ASN A 238 6.50 -3.26 -10.15
N VAL A 239 7.05 -4.20 -10.93
CA VAL A 239 7.14 -5.61 -10.51
C VAL A 239 7.90 -5.73 -9.21
N ILE A 240 9.08 -5.13 -9.09
CA ILE A 240 9.90 -5.19 -7.88
C ILE A 240 9.15 -4.56 -6.69
N SER A 241 8.64 -3.35 -6.87
CA SER A 241 7.97 -2.59 -5.80
C SER A 241 6.76 -3.33 -5.24
N PHE A 242 5.85 -3.77 -6.11
CA PHE A 242 4.63 -4.47 -5.67
C PHE A 242 4.91 -5.90 -5.19
N SER A 243 5.94 -6.57 -5.70
CA SER A 243 6.37 -7.87 -5.18
C SER A 243 6.94 -7.75 -3.75
N ILE A 244 7.73 -6.72 -3.47
CA ILE A 244 8.23 -6.45 -2.12
C ILE A 244 7.05 -6.15 -1.17
N GLY A 245 6.14 -5.26 -1.58
CA GLY A 245 4.94 -4.95 -0.80
C GLY A 245 4.07 -6.17 -0.54
N GLY A 246 3.86 -7.00 -1.58
CA GLY A 246 3.14 -8.26 -1.48
C GLY A 246 3.80 -9.25 -0.52
N LEU A 247 5.14 -9.38 -0.57
CA LEU A 247 5.89 -10.24 0.34
C LEU A 247 5.72 -9.80 1.81
N ILE A 248 5.74 -8.50 2.08
CA ILE A 248 5.51 -7.98 3.42
C ILE A 248 4.08 -8.28 3.87
N THR A 249 3.09 -8.12 2.99
CA THR A 249 1.69 -8.42 3.33
C THR A 249 1.48 -9.92 3.57
N VAL A 250 2.16 -10.80 2.80
CA VAL A 250 2.23 -12.25 3.06
C VAL A 250 2.82 -12.52 4.45
N ALA A 251 3.89 -11.84 4.82
CA ALA A 251 4.50 -12.00 6.14
C ALA A 251 3.54 -11.57 7.27
N ILE A 252 2.82 -10.46 7.10
CA ILE A 252 1.83 -9.98 8.06
C ILE A 252 0.70 -11.01 8.24
N LEU A 253 0.08 -11.45 7.15
CA LEU A 253 -1.01 -12.44 7.18
C LEU A 253 -0.54 -13.74 7.82
N SER A 254 0.63 -14.24 7.44
CA SER A 254 1.19 -15.49 7.95
C SER A 254 1.54 -15.42 9.44
N THR A 255 2.11 -14.30 9.89
CA THR A 255 2.39 -14.07 11.31
C THR A 255 1.10 -14.10 12.13
N ALA A 256 0.05 -13.43 11.62
CA ALA A 256 -1.26 -13.43 12.26
C ALA A 256 -1.91 -14.83 12.26
N ALA A 257 -1.78 -15.61 11.18
CA ALA A 257 -2.25 -16.97 11.10
C ALA A 257 -1.57 -17.86 12.16
N SER A 258 -0.26 -17.76 12.32
CA SER A 258 0.49 -18.52 13.33
C SER A 258 0.19 -18.09 14.77
N THR A 259 -0.06 -16.79 14.99
CA THR A 259 -0.24 -16.24 16.35
C THR A 259 -1.68 -16.33 16.83
N PHE A 260 -2.66 -15.96 15.98
CA PHE A 260 -4.06 -15.91 16.37
C PHE A 260 -4.80 -17.20 15.97
N PHE A 261 -4.82 -17.52 14.68
CA PHE A 261 -5.62 -18.64 14.16
C PHE A 261 -5.17 -19.98 14.73
N ALA A 262 -3.88 -20.27 14.73
CA ALA A 262 -3.33 -21.51 15.26
C ALA A 262 -3.55 -21.69 16.77
N GLN A 263 -3.71 -20.56 17.50
CA GLN A 263 -3.96 -20.58 18.95
C GLN A 263 -5.45 -20.41 19.31
N GLY A 264 -6.34 -20.27 18.33
CA GLY A 264 -7.78 -20.06 18.55
C GLY A 264 -8.10 -18.69 19.19
N LEU A 265 -7.22 -17.69 19.04
CA LEU A 265 -7.39 -16.36 19.59
C LEU A 265 -8.14 -15.47 18.61
N ALA A 266 -9.16 -14.75 19.08
CA ALA A 266 -9.82 -13.74 18.26
C ALA A 266 -8.96 -12.47 18.18
N ALA A 267 -8.69 -12.00 16.95
CA ALA A 267 -8.04 -10.71 16.75
C ALA A 267 -9.05 -9.55 16.82
N ASN A 268 -8.73 -8.54 17.59
CA ASN A 268 -9.48 -7.28 17.71
C ASN A 268 -8.51 -6.10 17.78
N ALA A 269 -9.02 -4.87 17.75
CA ALA A 269 -8.20 -3.66 17.74
C ALA A 269 -7.20 -3.57 18.91
N ASP A 270 -7.56 -4.15 20.07
CA ASP A 270 -6.76 -4.04 21.29
C ASP A 270 -5.61 -5.04 21.34
N ASN A 271 -5.68 -6.14 20.57
CA ASN A 271 -4.69 -7.22 20.63
C ASN A 271 -3.90 -7.49 19.35
N LEU A 272 -4.07 -6.68 18.32
CA LEU A 272 -3.35 -6.85 17.03
C LEU A 272 -1.83 -6.90 17.19
N ALA A 273 -1.29 -6.25 18.23
CA ALA A 273 0.14 -6.25 18.52
C ALA A 273 0.69 -7.64 18.92
N LEU A 274 -0.17 -8.55 19.39
CA LEU A 274 0.24 -9.89 19.82
C LEU A 274 0.93 -10.70 18.70
N GLN A 275 0.65 -10.38 17.43
CA GLN A 275 1.35 -11.01 16.30
C GLN A 275 2.88 -10.78 16.32
N LEU A 276 3.36 -9.71 16.97
CA LEU A 276 4.79 -9.42 17.11
C LEU A 276 5.40 -10.01 18.39
N THR A 277 4.59 -10.56 19.30
CA THR A 277 5.07 -11.12 20.57
C THR A 277 6.11 -12.23 20.40
N PRO A 278 6.01 -13.16 19.42
CA PRO A 278 7.04 -14.17 19.21
C PRO A 278 8.44 -13.62 18.95
N LEU A 279 8.52 -12.41 18.36
CA LEU A 279 9.79 -11.73 18.06
C LEU A 279 10.22 -10.77 19.18
N LEU A 280 9.28 -9.97 19.69
CA LEU A 280 9.57 -8.76 20.47
C LEU A 280 9.15 -8.87 21.93
N GLY A 281 8.48 -9.95 22.35
CA GLY A 281 8.01 -10.13 23.71
C GLY A 281 7.21 -8.91 24.19
N ASP A 282 7.59 -8.34 25.33
CA ASP A 282 6.92 -7.17 25.94
C ASP A 282 7.00 -5.89 25.09
N PHE A 283 7.93 -5.81 24.14
CA PHE A 283 8.05 -4.69 23.22
C PHE A 283 7.12 -4.78 22.00
N ALA A 284 6.38 -5.87 21.82
CA ALA A 284 5.51 -6.10 20.67
C ALA A 284 4.52 -4.94 20.47
N THR A 285 3.87 -4.49 21.54
CA THR A 285 2.90 -3.38 21.48
C THR A 285 3.54 -2.08 21.03
N LEU A 286 4.73 -1.75 21.52
CA LEU A 286 5.45 -0.53 21.14
C LEU A 286 5.85 -0.55 19.65
N PHE A 287 6.42 -1.64 19.18
CA PHE A 287 6.83 -1.76 17.79
C PHE A 287 5.65 -1.82 16.82
N PHE A 288 4.55 -2.47 17.22
CA PHE A 288 3.31 -2.46 16.45
C PHE A 288 2.71 -1.05 16.36
N ALA A 289 2.70 -0.32 17.47
CA ALA A 289 2.25 1.08 17.52
C ALA A 289 3.07 1.97 16.57
N ILE A 290 4.40 1.84 16.61
CA ILE A 290 5.31 2.56 15.70
C ILE A 290 5.02 2.16 14.26
N GLY A 291 4.80 0.88 13.97
CA GLY A 291 4.47 0.37 12.64
C GLY A 291 3.18 0.94 12.09
N LEU A 292 2.09 0.90 12.88
CA LEU A 292 0.79 1.45 12.49
C LEU A 292 0.83 2.97 12.33
N PHE A 293 1.47 3.68 13.27
CA PHE A 293 1.65 5.12 13.17
C PHE A 293 2.42 5.51 11.90
N SER A 294 3.48 4.77 11.63
CA SER A 294 4.32 4.97 10.45
C SER A 294 3.52 4.74 9.16
N ALA A 295 2.80 3.63 9.10
CA ALA A 295 1.96 3.30 7.94
C ALA A 295 0.83 4.31 7.75
N GLY A 296 0.28 4.91 8.83
CA GLY A 296 -0.79 5.89 8.77
C GLY A 296 -0.37 7.28 8.32
N LEU A 297 0.92 7.57 8.36
CA LEU A 297 1.48 8.82 7.82
C LEU A 297 1.92 8.67 6.36
N THR A 298 1.89 7.46 5.78
CA THR A 298 2.22 7.19 4.36
C THR A 298 1.02 7.37 3.46
#